data_dc76d0c9709c32ba1efd2c0f6248f492
#
_entry.id   dc76d0c9709c32ba1efd2c0f6248f492
#
_cell.length_a   1.000
_cell.length_b   1.000
_cell.length_c   1.000
_cell.angle_alpha   90.00
_cell.angle_beta   90.00
_cell.angle_gamma   90.00
#
_symmetry.space_group_name_H-M   'P 1'
#
loop_
_entity.id
_entity.type
_entity.pdbx_description
1 polymer ?
#
loop_
_entity_poly.entity_id
_entity_poly.type
_entity_poly.pdbx_seq_one_letter_code
_entity_poly.pdbx_strand_id
1 'polypeptide(L)'
;MRQRPTSPHGFTLVELTTVVAIVMVLAMLAWSNIWRLRPRAQLADASSELVALVHGARQHALATGNDVAVMVFPSYAGSGTTGRVVVYEDGNADFFSDAAALNFAGYDPAALPRASRSDVIADYDLPRNVVIGPAEGAGSSAALVAPLAGIPINVDCSFCRADGDRRGAIRFDSRGRAWFYSGNTGAGQPATNVVGGSLSLAAPEVAGQRTLIVTSGTGSVTLRNQGG
;
A
#
# COMPACT_ATOMS: atom_id res chain seq x y z
N MET A 1 71.18 -13.44 -23.79
CA MET A 1 70.18 -12.53 -24.29
C MET A 1 69.60 -11.73 -23.08
N ARG A 2 69.85 -10.43 -23.00
CA ARG A 2 69.31 -9.57 -21.94
C ARG A 2 68.03 -8.90 -22.45
N GLN A 3 66.89 -9.23 -21.88
CA GLN A 3 65.65 -8.51 -22.15
C GLN A 3 65.77 -7.09 -21.54
N ARG A 4 65.57 -6.07 -22.38
CA ARG A 4 65.45 -4.68 -21.93
C ARG A 4 64.12 -4.52 -21.20
N PRO A 5 64.10 -3.93 -19.97
CA PRO A 5 62.84 -3.61 -19.30
C PRO A 5 62.18 -2.50 -20.09
N THR A 6 60.94 -2.76 -20.51
CA THR A 6 60.04 -1.73 -21.10
C THR A 6 59.67 -0.76 -19.98
N SER A 7 60.04 0.50 -20.13
CA SER A 7 59.66 1.55 -19.20
C SER A 7 58.12 1.69 -19.16
N PRO A 8 57.50 1.70 -17.99
CA PRO A 8 56.08 1.95 -17.88
C PRO A 8 55.80 3.40 -18.35
N HIS A 9 54.98 3.53 -19.39
CA HIS A 9 54.51 4.85 -19.80
C HIS A 9 53.48 5.32 -18.78
N GLY A 10 53.78 6.41 -18.08
CA GLY A 10 52.86 7.08 -17.16
C GLY A 10 51.72 7.76 -17.97
N PHE A 11 50.54 7.81 -17.36
CA PHE A 11 49.39 8.52 -17.94
C PHE A 11 49.72 10.01 -18.11
N THR A 12 49.30 10.56 -19.23
CA THR A 12 49.40 12.00 -19.44
C THR A 12 48.28 12.74 -18.72
N LEU A 13 48.53 13.98 -18.29
CA LEU A 13 47.55 14.82 -17.59
C LEU A 13 46.26 14.99 -18.43
N VAL A 14 46.42 15.08 -19.78
CA VAL A 14 45.31 15.19 -20.73
C VAL A 14 44.45 13.92 -20.73
N GLU A 15 45.07 12.75 -20.68
CA GLU A 15 44.38 11.46 -20.69
C GLU A 15 43.56 11.27 -19.40
N LEU A 16 44.12 11.71 -18.23
CA LEU A 16 43.40 11.68 -16.97
C LEU A 16 42.20 12.64 -16.99
N THR A 17 42.35 13.86 -17.49
CA THR A 17 41.27 14.84 -17.52
C THR A 17 40.15 14.43 -18.48
N THR A 18 40.46 13.80 -19.61
CA THR A 18 39.45 13.27 -20.53
C THR A 18 38.66 12.11 -19.91
N VAL A 19 39.31 11.19 -19.23
CA VAL A 19 38.63 10.09 -18.53
C VAL A 19 37.71 10.63 -17.43
N VAL A 20 38.17 11.58 -16.61
CA VAL A 20 37.35 12.20 -15.55
C VAL A 20 36.13 12.92 -16.17
N ALA A 21 36.31 13.65 -17.28
CA ALA A 21 35.22 14.34 -17.95
C ALA A 21 34.16 13.35 -18.47
N ILE A 22 34.56 12.24 -19.08
CA ILE A 22 33.65 11.20 -19.56
C ILE A 22 32.90 10.55 -18.37
N VAL A 23 33.62 10.22 -17.30
CA VAL A 23 32.99 9.62 -16.09
C VAL A 23 31.97 10.58 -15.46
N MET A 24 32.26 11.89 -15.39
CA MET A 24 31.29 12.87 -14.89
C MET A 24 30.03 12.95 -15.75
N VAL A 25 30.15 12.94 -17.07
CA VAL A 25 28.98 12.94 -17.97
C VAL A 25 28.16 11.67 -17.78
N LEU A 26 28.79 10.51 -17.71
CA LEU A 26 28.10 9.24 -17.50
C LEU A 26 27.42 9.19 -16.11
N ALA A 27 28.06 9.71 -15.08
CA ALA A 27 27.50 9.81 -13.73
C ALA A 27 26.27 10.73 -13.69
N MET A 28 26.27 11.86 -14.38
CA MET A 28 25.10 12.75 -14.48
C MET A 28 23.93 12.09 -15.18
N LEU A 29 24.17 11.33 -16.26
CA LEU A 29 23.13 10.59 -16.98
C LEU A 29 22.57 9.45 -16.11
N ALA A 30 23.40 8.71 -15.41
CA ALA A 30 22.97 7.66 -14.50
C ALA A 30 22.14 8.22 -13.35
N TRP A 31 22.55 9.35 -12.77
CA TRP A 31 21.86 10.01 -11.65
C TRP A 31 20.42 10.39 -12.01
N SER A 32 20.19 10.98 -13.20
CA SER A 32 18.86 11.38 -13.63
C SER A 32 17.89 10.20 -13.81
N ASN A 33 18.38 9.03 -14.19
CA ASN A 33 17.57 7.82 -14.34
C ASN A 33 17.20 7.19 -13.00
N ILE A 34 18.09 7.22 -12.01
CA ILE A 34 17.83 6.66 -10.67
C ILE A 34 16.66 7.37 -9.99
N TRP A 35 16.57 8.69 -10.10
CA TRP A 35 15.48 9.46 -9.49
C TRP A 35 14.09 9.10 -10.06
N ARG A 36 14.00 8.75 -11.34
CA ARG A 36 12.74 8.34 -11.98
C ARG A 36 12.31 6.92 -11.63
N LEU A 37 13.25 6.06 -11.26
CA LEU A 37 12.96 4.65 -10.93
C LEU A 37 12.47 4.47 -9.49
N ARG A 38 12.91 5.31 -8.56
CA ARG A 38 12.56 5.21 -7.13
C ARG A 38 11.05 5.20 -6.85
N PRO A 39 10.23 6.15 -7.36
CA PRO A 39 8.79 6.16 -7.08
C PRO A 39 8.08 4.92 -7.59
N ARG A 40 8.52 4.38 -8.75
CA ARG A 40 7.96 3.14 -9.31
C ARG A 40 8.27 1.92 -8.45
N ALA A 41 9.51 1.82 -7.98
CA ALA A 41 9.91 0.75 -7.07
C ALA A 41 9.13 0.84 -5.75
N GLN A 42 9.01 2.03 -5.16
CA GLN A 42 8.25 2.23 -3.93
C GLN A 42 6.76 1.87 -4.09
N LEU A 43 6.14 2.23 -5.22
CA LEU A 43 4.77 1.83 -5.52
C LEU A 43 4.64 0.31 -5.68
N ALA A 44 5.64 -0.33 -6.30
CA ALA A 44 5.67 -1.78 -6.45
C ALA A 44 5.78 -2.47 -5.10
N ASP A 45 6.71 -2.03 -4.27
CA ASP A 45 6.95 -2.58 -2.93
C ASP A 45 5.74 -2.36 -2.02
N ALA A 46 5.18 -1.15 -1.97
CA ALA A 46 3.99 -0.85 -1.19
C ALA A 46 2.78 -1.70 -1.60
N SER A 47 2.58 -1.90 -2.90
CA SER A 47 1.48 -2.74 -3.38
C SER A 47 1.66 -4.21 -3.05
N SER A 48 2.89 -4.74 -3.12
CA SER A 48 3.17 -6.13 -2.76
C SER A 48 3.04 -6.36 -1.25
N GLU A 49 3.47 -5.40 -0.44
CA GLU A 49 3.30 -5.45 1.02
C GLU A 49 1.84 -5.45 1.42
N LEU A 50 1.02 -4.58 0.82
CA LEU A 50 -0.43 -4.58 1.07
C LEU A 50 -1.10 -5.90 0.68
N VAL A 51 -0.72 -6.49 -0.46
CA VAL A 51 -1.21 -7.82 -0.84
C VAL A 51 -0.83 -8.85 0.21
N ALA A 52 0.42 -8.84 0.69
CA ALA A 52 0.89 -9.75 1.71
C ALA A 52 0.15 -9.58 3.04
N LEU A 53 -0.10 -8.33 3.47
CA LEU A 53 -0.87 -8.02 4.69
C LEU A 53 -2.30 -8.53 4.60
N VAL A 54 -3.00 -8.30 3.48
CA VAL A 54 -4.38 -8.74 3.30
C VAL A 54 -4.46 -10.28 3.22
N HIS A 55 -3.52 -10.92 2.54
CA HIS A 55 -3.43 -12.40 2.54
C HIS A 55 -3.08 -12.95 3.91
N GLY A 56 -2.13 -12.34 4.61
CA GLY A 56 -1.75 -12.72 5.97
C GLY A 56 -2.91 -12.61 6.95
N ALA A 57 -3.66 -11.51 6.89
CA ALA A 57 -4.85 -11.31 7.71
C ALA A 57 -5.92 -12.41 7.49
N ARG A 58 -6.18 -12.73 6.22
CA ARG A 58 -7.10 -13.82 5.88
C ARG A 58 -6.62 -15.18 6.39
N GLN A 59 -5.33 -15.50 6.20
CA GLN A 59 -4.75 -16.76 6.68
C GLN A 59 -4.79 -16.83 8.21
N HIS A 60 -4.53 -15.72 8.89
CA HIS A 60 -4.60 -15.64 10.34
C HIS A 60 -6.02 -15.91 10.85
N ALA A 61 -7.04 -15.29 10.23
CA ALA A 61 -8.43 -15.54 10.56
C ALA A 61 -8.83 -17.02 10.39
N LEU A 62 -8.37 -17.66 9.30
CA LEU A 62 -8.60 -19.09 9.07
C LEU A 62 -7.88 -19.97 10.09
N ALA A 63 -6.69 -19.58 10.54
CA ALA A 63 -5.87 -20.38 11.45
C ALA A 63 -6.33 -20.27 12.91
N THR A 64 -6.71 -19.07 13.35
CA THR A 64 -7.12 -18.80 14.73
C THR A 64 -8.62 -19.02 14.98
N GLY A 65 -9.43 -18.91 13.93
CA GLY A 65 -10.89 -18.90 14.03
C GLY A 65 -11.47 -17.57 14.54
N ASN A 66 -10.62 -16.56 14.75
CA ASN A 66 -11.00 -15.22 15.15
C ASN A 66 -11.23 -14.33 13.93
N ASP A 67 -12.01 -13.28 14.12
CA ASP A 67 -12.16 -12.26 13.10
C ASP A 67 -10.89 -11.40 13.02
N VAL A 68 -10.49 -11.04 11.80
CA VAL A 68 -9.32 -10.17 11.58
C VAL A 68 -9.71 -9.01 10.70
N ALA A 69 -9.45 -7.80 11.18
CA ALA A 69 -9.73 -6.56 10.47
C ALA A 69 -8.45 -5.98 9.84
N VAL A 70 -8.49 -5.69 8.56
CA VAL A 70 -7.49 -4.86 7.86
C VAL A 70 -8.06 -3.47 7.75
N MET A 71 -7.63 -2.58 8.63
CA MET A 71 -8.05 -1.18 8.65
C MET A 71 -7.19 -0.35 7.72
N VAL A 72 -7.83 0.52 6.95
CA VAL A 72 -7.19 1.41 5.99
C VAL A 72 -7.48 2.85 6.38
N PHE A 73 -6.44 3.63 6.53
CA PHE A 73 -6.47 5.06 6.82
C PHE A 73 -5.82 5.82 5.64
N PRO A 74 -6.59 6.27 4.64
CA PRO A 74 -6.05 6.92 3.44
C PRO A 74 -5.32 8.23 3.72
N SER A 75 -5.76 8.97 4.73
CA SER A 75 -5.08 10.16 5.23
C SER A 75 -4.93 10.05 6.73
N TYR A 76 -3.70 10.19 7.21
CA TYR A 76 -3.38 10.03 8.61
C TYR A 76 -2.51 11.21 9.06
N ALA A 77 -3.07 12.02 9.94
CA ALA A 77 -2.39 13.19 10.48
C ALA A 77 -1.49 12.79 11.65
N GLY A 78 -0.21 12.62 11.43
CA GLY A 78 0.68 12.39 12.57
C GLY A 78 2.11 11.95 12.25
N SER A 79 2.35 11.27 11.14
CA SER A 79 3.68 10.71 10.86
C SER A 79 4.37 11.30 9.63
N GLY A 80 3.74 12.23 8.92
CA GLY A 80 4.21 12.68 7.60
C GLY A 80 4.10 11.58 6.54
N THR A 81 3.35 10.52 6.81
CA THR A 81 2.97 9.47 5.88
C THR A 81 1.64 9.80 5.22
N THR A 82 1.46 9.32 4.02
CA THR A 82 0.28 9.60 3.19
C THR A 82 -0.82 8.56 3.34
N GLY A 83 -0.64 7.59 4.23
CA GLY A 83 -1.61 6.57 4.55
C GLY A 83 -1.04 5.48 5.46
N ARG A 84 -1.92 4.75 6.15
CA ARG A 84 -1.57 3.66 7.06
C ARG A 84 -2.54 2.51 6.92
N VAL A 85 -2.03 1.30 7.07
CA VAL A 85 -2.82 0.07 7.13
C VAL A 85 -2.46 -0.68 8.40
N VAL A 86 -3.48 -1.11 9.14
CA VAL A 86 -3.31 -1.83 10.40
C VAL A 86 -4.10 -3.13 10.33
N VAL A 87 -3.47 -4.23 10.71
CA VAL A 87 -4.10 -5.55 10.84
C VAL A 87 -4.36 -5.82 12.31
N TYR A 88 -5.62 -5.97 12.66
CA TYR A 88 -6.12 -6.12 14.02
C TYR A 88 -6.85 -7.45 14.17
N GLU A 89 -6.56 -8.22 15.23
CA GLU A 89 -7.28 -9.43 15.60
C GLU A 89 -8.42 -9.11 16.56
N ASP A 90 -9.63 -9.43 16.17
CA ASP A 90 -10.85 -9.25 16.97
C ASP A 90 -11.23 -10.58 17.64
N GLY A 91 -10.56 -10.92 18.74
CA GLY A 91 -10.79 -12.18 19.45
C GLY A 91 -12.16 -12.27 20.14
N ASN A 92 -12.81 -11.13 20.39
CA ASN A 92 -14.11 -11.07 21.07
C ASN A 92 -15.27 -10.86 20.09
N ALA A 93 -14.98 -10.64 18.82
CA ALA A 93 -15.95 -10.29 17.76
C ALA A 93 -16.80 -9.04 18.08
N ASP A 94 -16.23 -8.09 18.82
CA ASP A 94 -16.92 -6.88 19.29
C ASP A 94 -16.34 -5.58 18.70
N PHE A 95 -15.22 -5.64 17.97
CA PHE A 95 -14.54 -4.47 17.41
C PHE A 95 -15.44 -3.63 16.47
N PHE A 96 -16.37 -4.28 15.76
CA PHE A 96 -17.37 -3.62 14.93
C PHE A 96 -18.70 -3.42 15.67
N SER A 97 -18.65 -3.20 16.98
CA SER A 97 -19.80 -2.93 17.85
C SER A 97 -19.63 -1.60 18.56
N ASP A 98 -20.73 -0.86 18.72
CA ASP A 98 -20.73 0.39 19.49
C ASP A 98 -20.49 0.18 20.99
N ALA A 99 -20.67 -1.05 21.48
CA ALA A 99 -20.52 -1.40 22.90
C ALA A 99 -19.07 -1.67 23.32
N ALA A 100 -18.16 -1.88 22.35
CA ALA A 100 -16.77 -2.16 22.66
C ALA A 100 -16.05 -0.92 23.20
N ALA A 101 -15.22 -1.11 24.20
CA ALA A 101 -14.36 -0.04 24.75
C ALA A 101 -13.37 0.49 23.73
N LEU A 102 -12.92 -0.37 22.83
CA LEU A 102 -12.18 -0.05 21.62
C LEU A 102 -12.95 -0.61 20.44
N ASN A 103 -13.45 0.26 19.60
CA ASN A 103 -14.19 -0.10 18.41
C ASN A 103 -13.55 0.51 17.15
N PHE A 104 -14.05 0.11 15.99
CA PHE A 104 -13.54 0.56 14.70
C PHE A 104 -13.49 2.10 14.55
N ALA A 105 -14.50 2.82 15.03
CA ALA A 105 -14.52 4.27 14.94
C ALA A 105 -13.61 4.97 15.94
N GLY A 106 -13.48 4.41 17.14
CA GLY A 106 -12.60 4.92 18.20
C GLY A 106 -11.13 4.55 18.03
N TYR A 107 -10.78 3.71 17.05
CA TYR A 107 -9.40 3.35 16.81
C TYR A 107 -8.62 4.54 16.30
N ASP A 108 -7.64 5.00 17.08
CA ASP A 108 -6.72 6.05 16.67
C ASP A 108 -5.39 5.44 16.21
N PRO A 109 -5.10 5.47 14.91
CA PRO A 109 -3.84 4.95 14.39
C PRO A 109 -2.62 5.74 14.87
N ALA A 110 -2.80 6.99 15.39
CA ALA A 110 -1.72 7.82 15.92
C ALA A 110 -1.36 7.51 17.35
N ALA A 111 -2.36 7.17 18.15
CA ALA A 111 -2.21 7.12 19.61
C ALA A 111 -1.50 5.86 20.14
N LEU A 112 -1.21 4.87 19.29
CA LEU A 112 -0.75 3.56 19.75
C LEU A 112 0.62 3.20 19.20
N PRO A 113 1.65 3.14 20.06
CA PRO A 113 2.90 2.53 19.69
C PRO A 113 2.69 1.06 19.40
N ARG A 114 3.25 0.59 18.29
CA ARG A 114 3.21 -0.77 17.75
C ARG A 114 3.44 -1.88 18.77
N ALA A 115 4.19 -1.59 19.84
CA ALA A 115 4.69 -2.59 20.78
C ALA A 115 3.75 -2.89 21.96
N SER A 116 2.62 -2.19 22.12
CA SER A 116 1.84 -2.26 23.36
C SER A 116 0.49 -2.99 23.24
N ARG A 117 0.15 -3.54 22.07
CA ARG A 117 -1.11 -4.26 21.88
C ARG A 117 -0.90 -5.64 21.28
N SER A 118 -1.31 -6.65 22.02
CA SER A 118 -1.34 -8.05 21.57
C SER A 118 -2.27 -8.28 20.37
N ASP A 119 -3.24 -7.39 20.19
CA ASP A 119 -4.31 -7.53 19.20
C ASP A 119 -3.93 -6.95 17.81
N VAL A 120 -2.84 -6.16 17.73
CA VAL A 120 -2.31 -5.67 16.45
C VAL A 120 -1.30 -6.66 15.92
N ILE A 121 -1.68 -7.38 14.86
CA ILE A 121 -0.84 -8.38 14.20
C ILE A 121 0.25 -7.72 13.36
N ALA A 122 -0.13 -6.70 12.61
CA ALA A 122 0.78 -5.98 11.74
C ALA A 122 0.28 -4.55 11.51
N ASP A 123 1.21 -3.65 11.22
CA ASP A 123 0.90 -2.32 10.76
C ASP A 123 1.91 -1.88 9.68
N TYR A 124 1.45 -1.03 8.78
CA TYR A 124 2.25 -0.58 7.66
C TYR A 124 1.95 0.88 7.34
N ASP A 125 2.99 1.71 7.45
CA ASP A 125 2.95 3.09 7.00
C ASP A 125 3.41 3.16 5.55
N LEU A 126 2.61 3.78 4.68
CA LEU A 126 2.98 3.92 3.28
C LEU A 126 4.22 4.82 3.14
N PRO A 127 5.10 4.52 2.17
CA PRO A 127 6.21 5.41 1.83
C PRO A 127 5.72 6.81 1.45
N ARG A 128 6.50 7.84 1.74
CA ARG A 128 6.12 9.26 1.52
C ARG A 128 5.67 9.59 0.09
N ASN A 129 6.17 8.84 -0.90
CA ASN A 129 5.85 9.05 -2.31
C ASN A 129 4.74 8.12 -2.81
N VAL A 130 4.04 7.42 -1.92
CA VAL A 130 2.92 6.55 -2.25
C VAL A 130 1.70 7.03 -1.48
N VAL A 131 0.62 7.26 -2.19
CA VAL A 131 -0.67 7.69 -1.62
C VAL A 131 -1.72 6.62 -1.85
N ILE A 132 -2.67 6.52 -0.92
CA ILE A 132 -3.92 5.80 -1.16
C ILE A 132 -4.80 6.73 -1.98
N GLY A 133 -4.96 6.42 -3.25
CA GLY A 133 -5.71 7.23 -4.19
C GLY A 133 -5.47 6.82 -5.63
N PRO A 134 -6.30 7.31 -6.55
CA PRO A 134 -6.04 7.15 -7.97
C PRO A 134 -4.85 8.01 -8.40
N ALA A 135 -4.19 7.60 -9.49
CA ALA A 135 -3.17 8.42 -10.10
C ALA A 135 -3.74 9.74 -10.60
N GLU A 136 -2.94 10.79 -10.59
CA GLU A 136 -3.31 12.08 -11.16
C GLU A 136 -3.63 11.88 -12.66
N GLY A 137 -4.83 12.33 -13.09
CA GLY A 137 -5.30 12.12 -14.45
C GLY A 137 -5.90 10.72 -14.74
N ALA A 138 -6.09 9.87 -13.75
CA ALA A 138 -6.65 8.51 -13.94
C ALA A 138 -8.10 8.47 -14.48
N GLY A 139 -8.73 9.63 -14.69
CA GLY A 139 -10.11 9.72 -15.15
C GLY A 139 -11.14 9.50 -14.03
N SER A 140 -12.41 9.54 -14.39
CA SER A 140 -13.51 9.27 -13.46
C SER A 140 -13.49 7.82 -12.97
N SER A 141 -14.10 7.59 -11.80
CA SER A 141 -14.29 6.24 -11.27
C SER A 141 -14.95 5.35 -12.32
N ALA A 142 -14.35 4.19 -12.59
CA ALA A 142 -14.88 3.18 -13.48
C ALA A 142 -15.24 1.93 -12.67
N ALA A 143 -16.15 1.13 -13.16
CA ALA A 143 -16.48 -0.17 -12.56
C ALA A 143 -15.86 -1.30 -13.36
N LEU A 144 -15.49 -2.37 -12.67
CA LEU A 144 -15.02 -3.59 -13.32
C LEU A 144 -16.18 -4.30 -14.04
N VAL A 145 -15.82 -5.07 -15.08
CA VAL A 145 -16.74 -5.94 -15.77
C VAL A 145 -16.85 -7.32 -15.08
N ALA A 146 -17.86 -8.10 -15.45
CA ALA A 146 -18.02 -9.44 -14.89
C ALA A 146 -16.72 -10.27 -14.97
N PRO A 147 -16.39 -11.11 -13.95
CA PRO A 147 -17.21 -11.44 -12.76
C PRO A 147 -17.10 -10.44 -11.61
N LEU A 148 -16.28 -9.41 -11.70
CA LEU A 148 -16.04 -8.40 -10.67
C LEU A 148 -16.90 -7.13 -10.91
N ALA A 149 -18.00 -7.27 -11.62
CA ALA A 149 -18.88 -6.15 -11.96
C ALA A 149 -19.38 -5.41 -10.72
N GLY A 150 -19.32 -4.08 -10.78
CA GLY A 150 -19.76 -3.23 -9.69
C GLY A 150 -18.67 -2.83 -8.69
N ILE A 151 -17.47 -3.42 -8.75
CA ILE A 151 -16.35 -2.94 -7.94
C ILE A 151 -15.78 -1.67 -8.60
N PRO A 152 -15.84 -0.51 -7.95
CA PRO A 152 -15.28 0.71 -8.50
C PRO A 152 -13.75 0.66 -8.48
N ILE A 153 -13.13 1.17 -9.53
CA ILE A 153 -11.70 1.39 -9.65
C ILE A 153 -11.46 2.88 -9.90
N ASN A 154 -10.25 3.36 -9.80
CA ASN A 154 -9.91 4.79 -9.82
C ASN A 154 -10.57 5.58 -8.67
N VAL A 155 -10.65 4.94 -7.52
CA VAL A 155 -11.10 5.54 -6.26
C VAL A 155 -10.02 5.29 -5.20
N ASP A 156 -9.96 6.12 -4.19
CA ASP A 156 -9.00 5.95 -3.10
C ASP A 156 -9.19 4.57 -2.46
N CYS A 157 -10.39 4.36 -1.96
CA CYS A 157 -10.82 3.15 -1.28
C CYS A 157 -12.34 3.06 -1.45
N SER A 158 -12.83 2.00 -2.08
CA SER A 158 -14.24 1.87 -2.40
C SER A 158 -15.15 1.64 -1.19
N PHE A 159 -14.56 1.23 -0.09
CA PHE A 159 -15.23 0.97 1.18
C PHE A 159 -14.86 1.99 2.26
N CYS A 160 -14.03 2.99 1.97
CA CYS A 160 -13.75 4.07 2.89
C CYS A 160 -14.81 5.18 2.75
N ARG A 161 -15.21 5.77 3.87
CA ARG A 161 -16.13 6.90 3.83
C ARG A 161 -15.43 8.15 3.32
N ALA A 162 -16.17 8.94 2.55
CA ALA A 162 -15.67 10.20 1.99
C ALA A 162 -15.62 11.35 2.99
N ASP A 163 -16.47 11.31 4.03
CA ASP A 163 -16.69 12.39 4.98
C ASP A 163 -15.97 12.14 6.30
N GLY A 164 -15.31 13.15 6.85
CA GLY A 164 -14.62 13.10 8.14
C GLY A 164 -13.32 12.30 8.08
N ASP A 165 -13.03 11.58 9.16
CA ASP A 165 -11.89 10.66 9.20
C ASP A 165 -12.08 9.55 8.18
N ARG A 166 -11.41 9.69 7.04
CA ARG A 166 -11.43 8.69 5.99
C ARG A 166 -10.86 7.39 6.49
N ARG A 167 -11.70 6.42 6.76
CA ARG A 167 -11.32 5.08 7.16
C ARG A 167 -12.21 4.03 6.57
N GLY A 168 -11.66 2.87 6.34
CA GLY A 168 -12.38 1.68 5.93
C GLY A 168 -11.74 0.45 6.55
N ALA A 169 -12.46 -0.65 6.57
CA ALA A 169 -11.91 -1.91 7.01
C ALA A 169 -12.41 -3.08 6.16
N ILE A 170 -11.53 -4.07 6.00
CA ILE A 170 -11.84 -5.38 5.45
C ILE A 170 -11.77 -6.34 6.62
N ARG A 171 -12.90 -6.88 7.06
CA ARG A 171 -12.98 -7.91 8.08
C ARG A 171 -13.00 -9.28 7.42
N PHE A 172 -12.08 -10.13 7.79
CA PHE A 172 -12.11 -11.55 7.46
C PHE A 172 -12.72 -12.33 8.60
N ASP A 173 -13.77 -13.10 8.31
CA ASP A 173 -14.36 -14.01 9.30
C ASP A 173 -13.52 -15.31 9.39
N SER A 174 -13.85 -16.15 10.39
CA SER A 174 -13.22 -17.46 10.61
C SER A 174 -13.29 -18.43 9.42
N ARG A 175 -14.09 -18.11 8.39
CA ARG A 175 -14.19 -18.86 7.13
C ARG A 175 -13.39 -18.21 6.00
N GLY A 176 -12.69 -17.12 6.27
CA GLY A 176 -11.89 -16.35 5.31
C GLY A 176 -12.72 -15.53 4.33
N ARG A 177 -14.01 -15.28 4.60
CA ARG A 177 -14.85 -14.39 3.80
C ARG A 177 -14.58 -12.95 4.19
N ALA A 178 -14.50 -12.07 3.20
CA ALA A 178 -14.27 -10.66 3.41
C ALA A 178 -15.58 -9.88 3.52
N TRP A 179 -15.67 -9.03 4.53
CA TRP A 179 -16.73 -8.07 4.77
C TRP A 179 -16.14 -6.67 4.79
N PHE A 180 -16.82 -5.72 4.21
CA PHE A 180 -16.32 -4.35 4.09
C PHE A 180 -17.10 -3.43 5.01
N TYR A 181 -16.38 -2.61 5.75
CA TYR A 181 -16.93 -1.65 6.68
C TYR A 181 -16.42 -0.25 6.35
N SER A 182 -17.29 0.73 6.44
CA SER A 182 -16.97 2.14 6.23
C SER A 182 -17.54 2.98 7.35
N GLY A 183 -16.96 4.13 7.57
CA GLY A 183 -17.53 5.14 8.43
C GLY A 183 -16.79 5.36 9.73
N ASN A 184 -17.35 6.30 10.49
CA ASN A 184 -16.85 6.81 11.76
C ASN A 184 -17.82 6.57 12.93
N THR A 185 -18.83 5.74 12.75
CA THR A 185 -19.70 5.26 13.84
C THR A 185 -19.09 4.01 14.44
N GLY A 186 -19.28 3.77 15.73
CA GLY A 186 -18.61 2.72 16.50
C GLY A 186 -18.63 1.35 15.85
N ALA A 187 -19.79 0.94 15.36
CA ALA A 187 -19.95 -0.33 14.64
C ALA A 187 -19.37 -0.33 13.22
N GLY A 188 -19.03 0.83 12.66
CA GLY A 188 -18.86 0.91 11.20
C GLY A 188 -20.17 0.55 10.49
N GLN A 189 -20.35 0.98 9.28
CA GLN A 189 -21.48 0.53 8.46
C GLN A 189 -20.98 -0.54 7.49
N PRO A 190 -21.57 -1.76 7.51
CA PRO A 190 -21.26 -2.74 6.47
C PRO A 190 -21.61 -2.11 5.13
N ALA A 191 -20.65 -2.13 4.21
CA ALA A 191 -20.91 -1.65 2.86
C ALA A 191 -21.95 -2.55 2.21
N THR A 192 -23.12 -1.99 1.90
CA THR A 192 -24.24 -2.74 1.31
C THR A 192 -23.94 -3.11 -0.14
N ASN A 193 -24.29 -4.31 -0.52
CA ASN A 193 -24.20 -4.84 -1.90
C ASN A 193 -22.79 -4.96 -2.49
N VAL A 194 -21.83 -5.36 -1.69
CA VAL A 194 -20.44 -5.36 -2.15
C VAL A 194 -20.05 -6.75 -2.63
N VAL A 195 -19.88 -6.90 -3.92
CA VAL A 195 -19.22 -8.07 -4.54
C VAL A 195 -17.76 -8.13 -4.12
N GLY A 196 -17.19 -6.98 -3.79
CA GLY A 196 -15.82 -6.82 -3.32
C GLY A 196 -15.49 -5.35 -3.08
N GLY A 197 -14.30 -5.11 -2.57
CA GLY A 197 -13.74 -3.78 -2.36
C GLY A 197 -12.48 -3.56 -3.16
N SER A 198 -12.16 -2.32 -3.43
CA SER A 198 -10.93 -1.90 -4.10
C SER A 198 -10.21 -0.82 -3.31
N LEU A 199 -8.89 -0.86 -3.38
CA LEU A 199 -7.97 0.11 -2.80
C LEU A 199 -6.93 0.48 -3.86
N SER A 200 -6.87 1.73 -4.26
CA SER A 200 -5.90 2.20 -5.24
C SER A 200 -4.69 2.83 -4.55
N LEU A 201 -3.53 2.55 -5.10
CA LEU A 201 -2.26 3.16 -4.73
C LEU A 201 -1.69 3.88 -5.94
N ALA A 202 -1.20 5.07 -5.73
CA ALA A 202 -0.50 5.85 -6.73
C ALA A 202 0.76 6.50 -6.17
N ALA A 203 1.71 6.77 -7.06
CA ALA A 203 2.83 7.63 -6.75
C ALA A 203 2.66 8.92 -7.55
N PRO A 204 2.53 10.10 -6.91
CA PRO A 204 2.21 11.36 -7.59
C PRO A 204 3.19 11.74 -8.70
N GLU A 205 4.44 11.28 -8.60
CA GLU A 205 5.51 11.60 -9.56
C GLU A 205 5.56 10.64 -10.77
N VAL A 206 4.68 9.62 -10.81
CA VAL A 206 4.74 8.57 -11.82
C VAL A 206 3.35 8.31 -12.38
N ALA A 207 3.24 8.35 -13.72
CA ALA A 207 2.03 7.88 -14.37
C ALA A 207 1.82 6.39 -14.08
N GLY A 208 0.65 6.06 -13.53
CA GLY A 208 0.26 4.68 -13.23
C GLY A 208 -0.20 4.51 -11.77
N GLN A 209 -1.14 3.60 -11.62
CA GLN A 209 -1.65 3.18 -10.32
C GLN A 209 -1.73 1.68 -10.21
N ARG A 210 -1.76 1.19 -8.98
CA ARG A 210 -2.01 -0.20 -8.67
C ARG A 210 -3.26 -0.30 -7.82
N THR A 211 -4.21 -1.10 -8.27
CA THR A 211 -5.46 -1.30 -7.54
C THR A 211 -5.51 -2.70 -6.99
N LEU A 212 -5.59 -2.78 -5.67
CA LEU A 212 -5.88 -4.00 -4.93
C LEU A 212 -7.38 -4.23 -4.96
N ILE A 213 -7.80 -5.42 -5.35
CA ILE A 213 -9.20 -5.83 -5.39
C ILE A 213 -9.37 -7.04 -4.48
N VAL A 214 -10.31 -6.95 -3.54
CA VAL A 214 -10.66 -8.03 -2.62
C VAL A 214 -12.10 -8.42 -2.86
N THR A 215 -12.36 -9.71 -3.09
CA THR A 215 -13.72 -10.22 -3.30
C THR A 215 -14.38 -10.62 -1.98
N SER A 216 -15.66 -10.31 -1.80
CA SER A 216 -16.38 -10.56 -0.55
C SER A 216 -16.55 -12.05 -0.24
N GLY A 217 -17.01 -12.84 -1.20
CA GLY A 217 -17.37 -14.23 -0.97
C GLY A 217 -16.19 -15.15 -0.67
N THR A 218 -15.07 -14.95 -1.34
CA THR A 218 -13.88 -15.81 -1.23
C THR A 218 -12.73 -15.16 -0.46
N GLY A 219 -12.78 -13.84 -0.23
CA GLY A 219 -11.66 -13.08 0.31
C GLY A 219 -10.41 -13.14 -0.57
N SER A 220 -10.58 -13.45 -1.86
CA SER A 220 -9.44 -13.49 -2.78
C SER A 220 -8.94 -12.08 -3.09
N VAL A 221 -7.62 -11.96 -3.20
CA VAL A 221 -6.94 -10.70 -3.45
C VAL A 221 -6.34 -10.73 -4.84
N THR A 222 -6.58 -9.69 -5.60
CA THR A 222 -6.02 -9.51 -6.95
C THR A 222 -5.41 -8.13 -7.07
N LEU A 223 -4.20 -8.04 -7.59
CA LEU A 223 -3.55 -6.78 -7.91
C LEU A 223 -3.69 -6.48 -9.39
N ARG A 224 -4.22 -5.30 -9.71
CA ARG A 224 -4.36 -4.81 -11.07
C ARG A 224 -3.48 -3.58 -11.29
N ASN A 225 -2.68 -3.63 -12.34
CA ASN A 225 -1.92 -2.46 -12.80
C ASN A 225 -2.77 -1.67 -13.79
N GLN A 226 -2.87 -0.36 -13.59
CA GLN A 226 -3.59 0.54 -14.48
C GLN A 226 -2.66 1.67 -14.90
N GLY A 227 -2.54 1.85 -16.20
CA GLY A 227 -1.78 2.94 -16.78
C GLY A 227 -0.25 2.70 -16.79
N GLY A 228 0.32 2.77 -17.91
CA GLY A 228 1.72 2.84 -18.29
C GLY A 228 1.77 3.40 -19.69
#